data_7dc226527c46d36bf3ee4e3ba3572e56
#
_entry.id   7dc226527c46d36bf3ee4e3ba3572e56
#
_cell.length_a   1.000
_cell.length_b   1.000
_cell.length_c   1.000
_cell.angle_alpha   90.00
_cell.angle_beta   90.00
_cell.angle_gamma   90.00
#
_symmetry.space_group_name_H-M   'P 1'
#
loop_
_entity.id
_entity.type
_entity.pdbx_description
1 polymer ?
#
loop_
_entity_poly.entity_id
_entity_poly.type
_entity_poly.pdbx_seq_one_letter_code
_entity_poly.pdbx_strand_id
1 'polypeptide(L)'
;ESMRRLRAGVLFLEARRPDGSTRYTVGKMESFNFLKDLSYEGDSKTYTYILDPRWVLLFGNREYSLMDWDKRMQVRRNQDMAKALQRLLATSSDLVQRYALDWLKGKMEYGGRMRDFRDAVGVACVELKRVGIISRHRLEDSTKGKPQLILQI
;
A
#
# COMPACT_ATOMS: atom_id res chain seq x y z
N GLU A 1 -5.52 22.65 7.26
CA GLU A 1 -4.14 22.58 6.70
C GLU A 1 -3.90 21.33 5.86
N SER A 2 -4.31 20.14 6.31
CA SER A 2 -4.13 18.87 5.57
C SER A 2 -4.79 18.88 4.19
N MET A 3 -5.99 19.40 4.06
CA MET A 3 -6.70 19.50 2.77
C MET A 3 -6.01 20.46 1.79
N ARG A 4 -5.43 21.56 2.28
CA ARG A 4 -4.63 22.48 1.44
C ARG A 4 -3.38 21.81 0.92
N ARG A 5 -2.71 20.97 1.74
CA ARG A 5 -1.55 20.17 1.32
C ARG A 5 -1.92 19.15 0.26
N LEU A 6 -3.08 18.48 0.38
CA LEU A 6 -3.59 17.55 -0.64
C LEU A 6 -3.87 18.24 -1.98
N ARG A 7 -4.42 19.48 -1.95
CA ARG A 7 -4.61 20.26 -3.16
C ARG A 7 -3.30 20.69 -3.82
N ALA A 8 -2.30 21.07 -3.02
CA ALA A 8 -0.98 21.49 -3.51
C ALA A 8 -0.11 20.32 -3.95
N GLY A 9 -0.43 19.09 -3.54
CA GLY A 9 0.30 17.89 -3.91
C GLY A 9 0.15 17.59 -5.40
N VAL A 10 1.27 17.47 -6.10
CA VAL A 10 1.34 17.04 -7.49
C VAL A 10 1.76 15.58 -7.51
N LEU A 11 1.02 14.76 -8.23
CA LEU A 11 1.28 13.32 -8.37
C LEU A 11 1.78 13.01 -9.77
N PHE A 12 2.85 12.24 -9.82
CA PHE A 12 3.37 11.64 -11.05
C PHE A 12 3.11 10.15 -10.96
N LEU A 13 2.30 9.61 -11.85
CA LEU A 13 1.99 8.19 -11.88
C LEU A 13 2.47 7.58 -13.18
N GLU A 14 3.29 6.55 -13.04
CA GLU A 14 3.68 5.68 -14.14
C GLU A 14 3.25 4.25 -13.79
N ALA A 15 2.33 3.70 -14.56
CA ALA A 15 1.93 2.30 -14.43
C ALA A 15 2.54 1.49 -15.57
N ARG A 16 3.36 0.49 -15.21
CA ARG A 16 4.00 -0.43 -16.18
C ARG A 16 3.35 -1.81 -16.12
N ARG A 17 3.26 -2.45 -17.28
CA ARG A 17 2.91 -3.86 -17.36
C ARG A 17 4.09 -4.74 -16.94
N PRO A 18 3.86 -6.04 -16.62
CA PRO A 18 4.94 -6.96 -16.28
C PRO A 18 6.00 -7.12 -17.39
N ASP A 19 5.64 -6.88 -18.64
CA ASP A 19 6.54 -6.89 -19.80
C ASP A 19 7.39 -5.63 -19.95
N GLY A 20 7.26 -4.66 -19.01
CA GLY A 20 7.96 -3.39 -19.03
C GLY A 20 7.32 -2.30 -19.90
N SER A 21 6.28 -2.63 -20.68
CA SER A 21 5.54 -1.64 -21.45
C SER A 21 4.71 -0.73 -20.54
N THR A 22 4.55 0.53 -20.95
CA THR A 22 3.73 1.48 -20.20
C THR A 22 2.26 1.12 -20.36
N ARG A 23 1.55 0.87 -19.27
CA ARG A 23 0.13 0.53 -19.28
C ARG A 23 -0.76 1.73 -19.49
N TYR A 24 -0.40 2.85 -18.88
CA TYR A 24 -1.02 4.14 -19.08
C TYR A 24 0.06 5.14 -19.47
N THR A 25 -0.05 5.67 -20.64
CA THR A 25 0.60 6.90 -20.99
C THR A 25 -0.39 8.00 -20.63
N VAL A 26 -0.30 8.51 -19.43
CA VAL A 26 -0.76 9.87 -19.18
C VAL A 26 0.23 10.69 -19.99
N GLY A 27 -0.20 11.17 -21.18
CA GLY A 27 0.69 11.65 -22.22
C GLY A 27 1.76 12.58 -21.68
N LYS A 28 3.00 12.38 -22.13
CA LYS A 28 4.19 13.18 -21.81
C LYS A 28 4.14 13.87 -20.44
N MET A 29 4.38 13.11 -19.33
CA MET A 29 4.50 13.64 -17.96
C MET A 29 3.38 14.62 -17.56
N GLU A 30 2.13 14.19 -17.67
CA GLU A 30 1.04 14.98 -17.09
C GLU A 30 1.05 14.81 -15.58
N SER A 31 1.43 15.87 -14.90
CA SER A 31 1.20 15.98 -13.47
C SER A 31 -0.27 16.33 -13.22
N PHE A 32 -0.88 15.73 -12.22
CA PHE A 32 -2.21 16.12 -11.80
C PHE A 32 -2.32 16.17 -10.27
N ASN A 33 -3.23 17.00 -9.81
CA ASN A 33 -3.45 17.17 -8.38
C ASN A 33 -4.42 16.12 -7.88
N PHE A 34 -4.28 15.75 -6.61
CA PHE A 34 -5.23 14.85 -5.97
C PHE A 34 -6.65 15.45 -5.97
N LEU A 35 -6.74 16.74 -5.67
CA LEU A 35 -7.98 17.52 -5.72
C LEU A 35 -7.89 18.56 -6.83
N LYS A 36 -8.87 18.54 -7.75
CA LYS A 36 -8.99 19.55 -8.80
C LYS A 36 -9.45 20.88 -8.22
N ASP A 37 -10.40 20.82 -7.30
CA ASP A 37 -10.93 21.98 -6.62
C ASP A 37 -11.18 21.70 -5.14
N LEU A 38 -11.15 22.76 -4.33
CA LEU A 38 -11.40 22.70 -2.89
C LEU A 38 -11.99 24.04 -2.43
N SER A 39 -13.18 24.02 -1.90
CA SER A 39 -13.81 25.16 -1.23
C SER A 39 -14.11 24.81 0.23
N TYR A 40 -14.13 25.83 1.06
CA TYR A 40 -14.49 25.73 2.47
C TYR A 40 -15.49 26.81 2.82
N GLU A 41 -16.61 26.41 3.36
CA GLU A 41 -17.65 27.29 3.86
C GLU A 41 -17.53 27.38 5.39
N GLY A 42 -17.25 28.57 5.89
CA GLY A 42 -16.94 28.80 7.31
C GLY A 42 -18.13 28.57 8.23
N ASP A 43 -19.33 28.98 7.79
CA ASP A 43 -20.55 28.89 8.61
C ASP A 43 -21.01 27.47 8.82
N SER A 44 -21.00 26.66 7.78
CA SER A 44 -21.36 25.23 7.82
C SER A 44 -20.20 24.32 8.25
N LYS A 45 -18.97 24.83 8.31
CA LYS A 45 -17.72 24.06 8.48
C LYS A 45 -17.56 22.92 7.46
N THR A 46 -18.12 23.11 6.28
CA THR A 46 -18.17 22.08 5.24
C THR A 46 -17.07 22.32 4.21
N TYR A 47 -16.41 21.22 3.81
CA TYR A 47 -15.49 21.20 2.70
C TYR A 47 -16.19 20.58 1.48
N THR A 48 -16.15 21.29 0.36
CA THR A 48 -16.55 20.76 -0.94
C THR A 48 -15.30 20.61 -1.80
N TYR A 49 -15.14 19.46 -2.44
CA TYR A 49 -13.98 19.19 -3.29
C TYR A 49 -14.36 18.42 -4.56
N ILE A 50 -13.58 18.62 -5.60
CA ILE A 50 -13.68 17.89 -6.85
C ILE A 50 -12.40 17.08 -7.01
N LEU A 51 -12.54 15.75 -7.15
CA LEU A 51 -11.42 14.87 -7.51
C LEU A 51 -11.09 15.09 -9.00
N ASP A 52 -9.81 14.96 -9.34
CA ASP A 52 -9.43 14.99 -10.74
C ASP A 52 -10.05 13.77 -11.46
N PRO A 53 -10.78 13.96 -12.59
CA PRO A 53 -11.45 12.87 -13.31
C PRO A 53 -10.49 11.74 -13.75
N ARG A 54 -9.19 12.01 -13.87
CA ARG A 54 -8.16 11.02 -14.20
C ARG A 54 -8.07 9.91 -13.15
N TRP A 55 -8.49 10.17 -11.90
CA TRP A 55 -8.62 9.12 -10.89
C TRP A 55 -9.61 8.03 -11.30
N VAL A 56 -10.72 8.41 -11.93
CA VAL A 56 -11.72 7.45 -12.43
C VAL A 56 -11.10 6.53 -13.48
N LEU A 57 -10.25 7.08 -14.36
CA LEU A 57 -9.54 6.27 -15.37
C LEU A 57 -8.53 5.31 -14.74
N LEU A 58 -7.82 5.73 -13.68
CA LEU A 58 -6.85 4.89 -12.98
C LEU A 58 -7.51 3.71 -12.25
N PHE A 59 -8.67 3.94 -11.63
CA PHE A 59 -9.37 2.94 -10.84
C PHE A 59 -10.56 2.28 -11.56
N GLY A 60 -10.97 2.81 -12.72
CA GLY A 60 -12.13 2.34 -13.48
C GLY A 60 -12.00 0.90 -14.01
N ASN A 61 -10.78 0.40 -14.16
CA ASN A 61 -10.51 -0.96 -14.65
C ASN A 61 -10.55 -2.04 -13.57
N ARG A 62 -11.10 -1.75 -12.39
CA ARG A 62 -11.14 -2.66 -11.23
C ARG A 62 -9.77 -3.11 -10.74
N GLU A 63 -8.74 -2.33 -10.99
CA GLU A 63 -7.35 -2.59 -10.55
C GLU A 63 -7.10 -1.96 -9.18
N TYR A 64 -7.96 -2.28 -8.25
CA TYR A 64 -7.85 -1.85 -6.86
C TYR A 64 -8.06 -3.05 -5.94
N SER A 65 -7.47 -2.98 -4.78
CA SER A 65 -7.71 -3.93 -3.71
C SER A 65 -8.43 -3.22 -2.55
N LEU A 66 -9.42 -3.91 -2.01
CA LEU A 66 -10.11 -3.45 -0.82
C LEU A 66 -9.29 -3.79 0.41
N MET A 67 -9.14 -2.83 1.29
CA MET A 67 -8.47 -3.00 2.56
C MET A 67 -9.45 -2.72 3.70
N ASP A 68 -9.46 -3.61 4.70
CA ASP A 68 -10.22 -3.39 5.93
C ASP A 68 -9.67 -2.15 6.65
N TRP A 69 -10.42 -1.04 6.54
CA TRP A 69 -10.02 0.24 7.08
C TRP A 69 -10.09 0.27 8.61
N ASP A 70 -11.05 -0.40 9.21
CA ASP A 70 -11.20 -0.45 10.66
C ASP A 70 -10.02 -1.15 11.31
N LYS A 71 -9.58 -2.28 10.76
CA LYS A 71 -8.36 -2.94 11.18
C LYS A 71 -7.12 -2.09 10.90
N ARG A 72 -7.10 -1.36 9.76
CA ARG A 72 -6.02 -0.43 9.43
C ARG A 72 -5.82 0.64 10.49
N MET A 73 -6.91 1.22 10.98
CA MET A 73 -6.87 2.27 12.00
C MET A 73 -6.42 1.76 13.37
N GLN A 74 -6.54 0.47 13.63
CA GLN A 74 -6.07 -0.19 14.85
C GLN A 74 -4.56 -0.49 14.85
N VAL A 75 -3.91 -0.50 13.68
CA VAL A 75 -2.45 -0.65 13.59
C VAL A 75 -1.76 0.55 14.22
N ARG A 76 -0.83 0.29 15.15
CA ARG A 76 -0.11 1.34 15.87
C ARG A 76 0.62 2.29 14.92
N ARG A 77 0.76 3.56 15.32
CA ARG A 77 1.34 4.63 14.45
C ARG A 77 2.74 4.32 13.95
N ASN A 78 3.59 3.76 14.79
CA ASN A 78 4.99 3.44 14.49
C ASN A 78 5.20 2.08 13.80
N GLN A 79 4.13 1.44 13.32
CA GLN A 79 4.16 0.13 12.66
C GLN A 79 4.02 0.26 11.14
N ASP A 80 4.91 1.02 10.50
CA ASP A 80 4.83 1.29 9.07
C ASP A 80 5.06 0.03 8.23
N MET A 81 5.91 -0.89 8.69
CA MET A 81 6.10 -2.21 8.06
C MET A 81 4.80 -3.02 8.09
N ALA A 82 4.07 -3.04 9.21
CA ALA A 82 2.78 -3.72 9.30
C ALA A 82 1.75 -3.10 8.34
N LYS A 83 1.72 -1.78 8.25
CA LYS A 83 0.86 -1.07 7.30
C LYS A 83 1.22 -1.35 5.85
N ALA A 84 2.49 -1.48 5.51
CA ALA A 84 2.95 -1.84 4.18
C ALA A 84 2.59 -3.29 3.83
N LEU A 85 2.79 -4.24 4.76
CA LEU A 85 2.39 -5.64 4.60
C LEU A 85 0.88 -5.77 4.42
N GLN A 86 0.05 -5.06 5.20
CA GLN A 86 -1.40 -5.08 5.03
C GLN A 86 -1.82 -4.68 3.61
N ARG A 87 -1.20 -3.62 3.05
CA ARG A 87 -1.47 -3.22 1.65
C ARG A 87 -1.11 -4.32 0.66
N LEU A 88 0.02 -4.97 0.86
CA LEU A 88 0.45 -6.07 0.01
C LEU A 88 -0.51 -7.26 0.11
N LEU A 89 -0.92 -7.65 1.32
CA LEU A 89 -1.87 -8.75 1.54
C LEU A 89 -3.20 -8.51 0.84
N ALA A 90 -3.69 -7.27 0.82
CA ALA A 90 -4.93 -6.91 0.16
C ALA A 90 -4.89 -7.07 -1.38
N THR A 91 -3.71 -7.25 -1.98
CA THR A 91 -3.58 -7.44 -3.45
C THR A 91 -3.88 -8.87 -3.92
N SER A 92 -4.05 -9.83 -3.01
CA SER A 92 -4.40 -11.21 -3.33
C SER A 92 -5.58 -11.67 -2.46
N SER A 93 -6.42 -12.52 -3.02
CA SER A 93 -7.50 -13.20 -2.29
C SER A 93 -7.07 -14.55 -1.68
N ASP A 94 -5.82 -14.94 -1.85
CA ASP A 94 -5.31 -16.20 -1.31
C ASP A 94 -5.29 -16.19 0.21
N LEU A 95 -5.85 -17.21 0.83
CA LEU A 95 -5.85 -17.38 2.29
C LEU A 95 -4.44 -17.68 2.84
N VAL A 96 -3.55 -18.22 2.02
CA VAL A 96 -2.16 -18.49 2.37
C VAL A 96 -1.25 -17.82 1.36
N GLN A 97 -0.55 -16.81 1.80
CA GLN A 97 0.35 -16.03 0.95
C GLN A 97 1.80 -16.31 1.33
N ARG A 98 2.67 -16.47 0.31
CA ARG A 98 4.08 -16.79 0.46
C ARG A 98 4.93 -15.76 -0.25
N TYR A 99 5.92 -15.22 0.45
CA TYR A 99 6.82 -14.19 -0.07
C TYR A 99 8.27 -14.54 0.22
N ALA A 100 9.11 -14.65 -0.81
CA ALA A 100 10.55 -14.69 -0.63
C ALA A 100 11.03 -13.42 0.06
N LEU A 101 11.88 -13.51 1.09
CA LEU A 101 12.27 -12.34 1.90
C LEU A 101 13.09 -11.32 1.10
N ASP A 102 13.91 -11.77 0.16
CA ASP A 102 14.67 -10.90 -0.75
C ASP A 102 13.74 -10.07 -1.64
N TRP A 103 12.75 -10.73 -2.26
CA TRP A 103 11.72 -10.05 -3.04
C TRP A 103 10.91 -9.06 -2.18
N LEU A 104 10.50 -9.50 -0.99
CA LEU A 104 9.71 -8.67 -0.08
C LEU A 104 10.49 -7.44 0.37
N LYS A 105 11.79 -7.60 0.66
CA LYS A 105 12.69 -6.50 1.02
C LYS A 105 12.79 -5.46 -0.09
N GLY A 106 12.96 -5.92 -1.34
CA GLY A 106 12.97 -5.03 -2.51
C GLY A 106 11.62 -4.34 -2.71
N LYS A 107 10.50 -5.07 -2.59
CA LYS A 107 9.15 -4.52 -2.73
C LYS A 107 8.80 -3.48 -1.69
N MET A 108 9.35 -3.60 -0.47
CA MET A 108 9.18 -2.64 0.63
C MET A 108 10.24 -1.52 0.61
N GLU A 109 11.15 -1.51 -0.38
CA GLU A 109 12.24 -0.54 -0.50
C GLU A 109 13.07 -0.39 0.79
N TYR A 110 13.26 -1.52 1.51
CA TYR A 110 13.96 -1.51 2.79
C TYR A 110 15.47 -1.47 2.59
N GLY A 111 16.10 -0.34 2.91
CA GLY A 111 17.54 -0.10 2.71
C GLY A 111 18.46 -0.76 3.72
N GLY A 112 17.95 -1.29 4.85
CA GLY A 112 18.72 -1.93 5.92
C GLY A 112 19.23 -3.33 5.58
N ARG A 113 19.96 -3.97 6.52
CA ARG A 113 20.45 -5.34 6.37
C ARG A 113 19.29 -6.35 6.36
N MET A 114 19.50 -7.52 5.76
CA MET A 114 18.49 -8.58 5.70
C MET A 114 18.07 -9.06 7.09
N ARG A 115 19.00 -9.13 8.05
CA ARG A 115 18.70 -9.49 9.43
C ARG A 115 17.69 -8.49 10.06
N ASP A 116 17.98 -7.20 9.94
CA ASP A 116 17.14 -6.14 10.51
C ASP A 116 15.75 -6.11 9.83
N PHE A 117 15.72 -6.38 8.52
CA PHE A 117 14.48 -6.54 7.78
C PHE A 117 13.65 -7.72 8.28
N ARG A 118 14.29 -8.87 8.52
CA ARG A 118 13.63 -10.08 9.06
C ARG A 118 12.99 -9.80 10.41
N ASP A 119 13.72 -9.11 11.29
CA ASP A 119 13.23 -8.73 12.61
C ASP A 119 12.05 -7.74 12.50
N ALA A 120 12.15 -6.72 11.64
CA ALA A 120 11.07 -5.76 11.39
C ALA A 120 9.81 -6.43 10.83
N VAL A 121 9.96 -7.39 9.91
CA VAL A 121 8.85 -8.21 9.39
C VAL A 121 8.22 -9.06 10.50
N GLY A 122 9.03 -9.66 11.37
CA GLY A 122 8.52 -10.42 12.52
C GLY A 122 7.65 -9.57 13.44
N VAL A 123 8.14 -8.39 13.81
CA VAL A 123 7.37 -7.41 14.63
C VAL A 123 6.08 -6.99 13.93
N ALA A 124 6.16 -6.73 12.62
CA ALA A 124 4.98 -6.37 11.83
C ALA A 124 3.93 -7.49 11.79
N CYS A 125 4.35 -8.74 11.67
CA CYS A 125 3.45 -9.89 11.69
C CYS A 125 2.76 -10.07 13.05
N VAL A 126 3.45 -9.83 14.14
CA VAL A 126 2.85 -9.83 15.49
C VAL A 126 1.75 -8.77 15.58
N GLU A 127 2.00 -7.57 15.07
CA GLU A 127 1.01 -6.49 15.06
C GLU A 127 -0.19 -6.82 14.16
N LEU A 128 0.04 -7.36 12.95
CA LEU A 128 -1.03 -7.78 12.05
C LEU A 128 -1.90 -8.90 12.65
N LYS A 129 -1.28 -9.82 13.39
CA LYS A 129 -2.02 -10.85 14.13
C LYS A 129 -2.85 -10.24 15.27
N ARG A 130 -2.30 -9.27 16.00
CA ARG A 130 -3.01 -8.57 17.08
C ARG A 130 -4.31 -7.91 16.59
N VAL A 131 -4.28 -7.31 15.40
CA VAL A 131 -5.46 -6.64 14.82
C VAL A 131 -6.34 -7.59 13.97
N GLY A 132 -6.02 -8.87 13.93
CA GLY A 132 -6.83 -9.89 13.24
C GLY A 132 -6.80 -9.77 11.70
N ILE A 133 -5.71 -9.25 11.13
CA ILE A 133 -5.48 -9.23 9.67
C ILE A 133 -4.92 -10.57 9.21
N ILE A 134 -4.06 -11.18 10.01
CA ILE A 134 -3.55 -12.52 9.80
C ILE A 134 -3.84 -13.40 11.03
N SER A 135 -4.04 -14.69 10.81
CA SER A 135 -4.22 -15.69 11.87
C SER A 135 -2.89 -16.29 12.31
N ARG A 136 -1.98 -16.51 11.36
CA ARG A 136 -0.68 -17.13 11.61
C ARG A 136 0.39 -16.60 10.66
N HIS A 137 1.65 -16.62 11.11
CA HIS A 137 2.82 -16.37 10.25
C HIS A 137 3.94 -17.36 10.58
N ARG A 138 4.80 -17.61 9.61
CA ARG A 138 6.02 -18.39 9.73
C ARG A 138 7.12 -17.77 8.88
N LEU A 139 8.34 -17.80 9.40
CA LEU A 139 9.56 -17.49 8.68
C LEU A 139 10.35 -18.80 8.58
N GLU A 140 10.42 -19.39 7.40
CA GLU A 140 11.06 -20.68 7.15
C GLU A 140 11.79 -20.64 5.81
N ASP A 141 12.63 -21.65 5.57
CA ASP A 141 13.26 -21.80 4.27
C ASP A 141 12.30 -22.52 3.30
N SER A 142 12.24 -22.04 2.08
CA SER A 142 11.50 -22.69 0.99
C SER A 142 12.17 -24.02 0.61
N THR A 143 11.50 -24.84 -0.16
CA THR A 143 12.05 -26.08 -0.73
C THR A 143 13.34 -25.88 -1.54
N LYS A 144 13.60 -24.65 -1.97
CA LYS A 144 14.82 -24.23 -2.69
C LYS A 144 15.87 -23.61 -1.75
N GLY A 145 15.72 -23.72 -0.44
CA GLY A 145 16.65 -23.18 0.55
C GLY A 145 16.68 -21.66 0.66
N LYS A 146 15.67 -20.95 0.12
CA LYS A 146 15.54 -19.49 0.25
C LYS A 146 14.59 -19.12 1.38
N PRO A 147 14.96 -18.16 2.24
CA PRO A 147 14.09 -17.73 3.32
C PRO A 147 12.81 -17.07 2.79
N GLN A 148 11.68 -17.48 3.33
CA GLN A 148 10.36 -17.00 2.94
C GLN A 148 9.50 -16.68 4.16
N LEU A 149 8.60 -15.73 3.98
CA LEU A 149 7.51 -15.43 4.88
C LEU A 149 6.24 -16.11 4.38
N ILE A 150 5.58 -16.86 5.25
CA ILE A 150 4.26 -17.44 5.01
C ILE A 150 3.28 -16.80 5.94
N LEU A 151 2.19 -16.31 5.37
CA LEU A 151 1.09 -15.64 6.08
C LEU A 151 -0.21 -16.38 5.81
N GLN A 152 -0.98 -16.60 6.85
CA GLN A 152 -2.34 -17.13 6.78
C GLN A 152 -3.31 -16.03 7.21
N ILE A 153 -4.24 -15.73 6.35
CA ILE A 153 -5.26 -14.69 6.56
C ILE A 153 -6.46 -15.25 7.29
#